data_37061328d9e9c6e6b1533f76aada206f
#
_entry.id   37061328d9e9c6e6b1533f76aada206f
#
_cell.length_a   1.000
_cell.length_b   1.000
_cell.length_c   1.000
_cell.angle_alpha   90.00
_cell.angle_beta   90.00
_cell.angle_gamma   90.00
#
_symmetry.space_group_name_H-M   'P 1'
#
loop_
_entity.id
_entity.type
_entity.pdbx_description
1 polymer ?
#
loop_
_entity_poly.entity_id
_entity_poly.type
_entity_poly.pdbx_seq_one_letter_code
_entity_poly.pdbx_strand_id
1 'polypeptide(L)'
;MQAMMLAAKWVWIWNWQRCDGGDASRIAARLQAAGCAGVLVKAFNGPRWFDQGRPWREIAAELKAHGVAVGGWGYCYGNDPAGEAQRALETAQYGQADLLVLDVEAEFKGNPRAADALCRGIRDAIGPDYPIYFSSCAIARYHRTFPFEIFRRHCTGAVPQVYWNAFRWPVDQSLAWTYEDYAALGFAPGQVLPAGGLYREGIVSYPYPDEVREFARQARVRGSHGVSFWSHEHMSEEMWQAVASATIGEEEEMSSAEFDQLNASVSQLAGRVGHLEAEVTAIRATPPITTAPRTYTVQPDDTISGIAASFGLDGWQRLYEVNAGVIGGDPNRIYPGQVLVIPLPCNVRTLPLTFVRARRRRT
;
A
#
# COMPACT_ATOMS: atom_id res chain seq x y z
N MET A 1 -28.14 7.58 21.45
CA MET A 1 -27.19 8.10 20.45
C MET A 1 -25.88 7.34 20.69
N GLN A 2 -25.71 6.19 20.07
CA GLN A 2 -24.54 5.33 20.22
C GLN A 2 -23.41 6.01 19.46
N ALA A 3 -22.45 6.57 20.19
CA ALA A 3 -21.25 7.09 19.59
C ALA A 3 -20.48 5.92 18.94
N MET A 4 -20.24 6.00 17.65
CA MET A 4 -19.35 5.06 16.99
C MET A 4 -17.93 5.35 17.49
N MET A 5 -17.47 4.51 18.41
CA MET A 5 -16.23 4.77 19.18
C MET A 5 -14.94 4.74 18.34
N LEU A 6 -14.91 3.97 17.24
CA LEU A 6 -13.79 3.98 16.29
C LEU A 6 -13.95 5.02 15.16
N ALA A 7 -14.72 6.08 15.39
CA ALA A 7 -14.69 7.23 14.49
C ALA A 7 -13.32 7.92 14.51
N ALA A 8 -12.96 8.58 13.42
CA ALA A 8 -11.68 9.25 13.21
C ALA A 8 -10.46 8.31 13.11
N LYS A 9 -9.28 8.77 13.53
CA LYS A 9 -8.01 8.00 13.41
C LYS A 9 -7.65 7.36 14.74
N TRP A 10 -7.20 6.09 14.67
CA TRP A 10 -6.71 5.33 15.82
C TRP A 10 -5.36 4.72 15.50
N VAL A 11 -4.54 4.47 16.52
CA VAL A 11 -3.22 3.87 16.37
C VAL A 11 -3.11 2.64 17.26
N TRP A 12 -2.53 1.58 16.75
CA TRP A 12 -2.29 0.36 17.51
C TRP A 12 -0.97 0.43 18.25
N ILE A 13 -0.93 -0.09 19.46
CA ILE A 13 0.26 -0.36 20.27
C ILE A 13 0.30 -1.87 20.56
N TRP A 14 1.34 -2.52 20.08
CA TRP A 14 1.65 -3.90 20.42
C TRP A 14 2.57 -3.98 21.64
N ASN A 15 3.65 -3.18 21.66
CA ASN A 15 4.62 -3.18 22.74
C ASN A 15 4.77 -1.78 23.33
N TRP A 16 4.24 -1.60 24.53
CA TRP A 16 4.21 -0.33 25.24
C TRP A 16 5.60 0.30 25.43
N GLN A 17 6.59 -0.52 25.82
CA GLN A 17 7.94 -0.03 26.12
C GLN A 17 8.67 0.51 24.89
N ARG A 18 8.26 0.08 23.70
CA ARG A 18 8.83 0.53 22.40
C ARG A 18 8.16 1.79 21.86
N CYS A 19 7.10 2.26 22.51
CA CYS A 19 6.37 3.46 22.13
C CYS A 19 6.86 4.64 22.98
N ASP A 20 7.63 5.54 22.40
CA ASP A 20 8.20 6.71 23.09
C ASP A 20 8.82 6.40 24.49
N GLY A 21 9.38 5.19 24.67
CA GLY A 21 9.98 4.72 25.92
C GLY A 21 8.96 4.31 26.99
N GLY A 22 7.71 4.06 26.64
CA GLY A 22 6.63 3.72 27.57
C GLY A 22 6.13 4.90 28.39
N ASP A 23 6.31 6.11 27.88
CA ASP A 23 5.87 7.36 28.53
C ASP A 23 4.50 7.78 27.99
N ALA A 24 3.48 7.69 28.84
CA ALA A 24 2.08 7.97 28.47
C ALA A 24 1.88 9.42 28.00
N SER A 25 2.58 10.38 28.59
CA SER A 25 2.51 11.80 28.23
C SER A 25 3.03 12.02 26.80
N ARG A 26 4.19 11.41 26.47
CA ARG A 26 4.80 11.53 25.14
C ARG A 26 3.98 10.82 24.08
N ILE A 27 3.45 9.63 24.40
CA ILE A 27 2.55 8.90 23.50
C ILE A 27 1.28 9.73 23.24
N ALA A 28 0.66 10.28 24.28
CA ALA A 28 -0.53 11.11 24.15
C ALA A 28 -0.27 12.37 23.32
N ALA A 29 0.84 13.06 23.57
CA ALA A 29 1.23 14.25 22.79
C ALA A 29 1.42 13.92 21.31
N ARG A 30 2.04 12.79 20.98
CA ARG A 30 2.23 12.32 19.59
C ARG A 30 0.90 11.99 18.92
N LEU A 31 0.01 11.28 19.61
CA LEU A 31 -1.33 10.96 19.10
C LEU A 31 -2.14 12.23 18.82
N GLN A 32 -2.11 13.20 19.75
CA GLN A 32 -2.79 14.49 19.60
C GLN A 32 -2.23 15.30 18.43
N ALA A 33 -0.89 15.37 18.32
CA ALA A 33 -0.23 16.04 17.19
C ALA A 33 -0.58 15.41 15.84
N ALA A 34 -0.82 14.09 15.81
CA ALA A 34 -1.27 13.38 14.63
C ALA A 34 -2.79 13.45 14.41
N GLY A 35 -3.56 14.13 15.26
CA GLY A 35 -5.01 14.23 15.20
C GLY A 35 -5.71 12.88 15.37
N CYS A 36 -5.13 11.97 16.17
CA CYS A 36 -5.73 10.69 16.48
C CYS A 36 -6.70 10.82 17.66
N ALA A 37 -7.88 10.21 17.54
CA ALA A 37 -8.91 10.22 18.58
C ALA A 37 -8.55 9.28 19.75
N GLY A 38 -7.80 8.22 19.48
CA GLY A 38 -7.48 7.23 20.49
C GLY A 38 -6.41 6.23 20.06
N VAL A 39 -6.16 5.31 20.96
CA VAL A 39 -5.15 4.26 20.81
C VAL A 39 -5.72 2.89 21.18
N LEU A 40 -5.31 1.87 20.43
CA LEU A 40 -5.63 0.47 20.69
C LEU A 40 -4.39 -0.20 21.30
N VAL A 41 -4.42 -0.53 22.57
CA VAL A 41 -3.25 -1.10 23.28
C VAL A 41 -3.46 -2.59 23.52
N LYS A 42 -2.44 -3.40 23.25
CA LYS A 42 -2.48 -4.84 23.51
C LYS A 42 -2.59 -5.10 25.00
N ALA A 43 -3.71 -5.67 25.42
CA ALA A 43 -3.97 -5.98 26.82
C ALA A 43 -3.77 -7.47 27.12
N PHE A 44 -4.10 -8.37 26.16
CA PHE A 44 -4.06 -9.79 26.41
C PHE A 44 -3.63 -10.62 25.20
N ASN A 45 -3.28 -11.88 25.45
CA ASN A 45 -2.90 -12.87 24.45
C ASN A 45 -3.47 -14.23 24.85
N GLY A 46 -4.50 -14.68 24.16
CA GLY A 46 -5.33 -15.79 24.60
C GLY A 46 -5.91 -15.50 25.99
N PRO A 47 -5.99 -16.48 26.91
CA PRO A 47 -6.59 -16.29 28.24
C PRO A 47 -5.65 -15.58 29.25
N ARG A 48 -4.55 -15.01 28.80
CA ARG A 48 -3.54 -14.40 29.69
C ARG A 48 -3.38 -12.90 29.41
N TRP A 49 -3.01 -12.15 30.45
CA TRP A 49 -2.54 -10.78 30.25
C TRP A 49 -1.28 -10.77 29.36
N PHE A 50 -1.22 -9.80 28.48
CA PHE A 50 0.00 -9.55 27.71
C PHE A 50 0.97 -8.75 28.59
N ASP A 51 2.19 -9.24 28.72
CA ASP A 51 3.19 -8.56 29.53
C ASP A 51 3.73 -7.31 28.80
N GLN A 52 3.39 -6.15 29.34
CA GLN A 52 3.84 -4.84 28.85
C GLN A 52 4.90 -4.25 29.81
N GLY A 53 5.40 -5.03 30.78
CA GLY A 53 6.23 -4.52 31.88
C GLY A 53 5.45 -3.68 32.91
N ARG A 54 4.12 -3.51 32.72
CA ARG A 54 3.20 -2.78 33.58
C ARG A 54 1.80 -3.37 33.50
N PRO A 55 1.00 -3.27 34.58
CA PRO A 55 -0.40 -3.70 34.55
C PRO A 55 -1.23 -2.92 33.52
N TRP A 56 -2.08 -3.61 32.76
CA TRP A 56 -2.97 -3.02 31.77
C TRP A 56 -3.76 -1.82 32.31
N ARG A 57 -4.34 -1.95 33.51
CA ARG A 57 -5.13 -0.88 34.13
C ARG A 57 -4.38 0.43 34.34
N GLU A 58 -3.08 0.34 34.62
CA GLU A 58 -2.24 1.52 34.84
C GLU A 58 -1.96 2.24 33.52
N ILE A 59 -1.62 1.48 32.48
CA ILE A 59 -1.41 2.02 31.13
C ILE A 59 -2.68 2.74 30.65
N ALA A 60 -3.83 2.09 30.77
CA ALA A 60 -5.10 2.67 30.34
C ALA A 60 -5.47 3.94 31.15
N ALA A 61 -5.29 3.91 32.46
CA ALA A 61 -5.59 5.05 33.31
C ALA A 61 -4.69 6.28 33.01
N GLU A 62 -3.40 6.06 32.77
CA GLU A 62 -2.46 7.15 32.43
C GLU A 62 -2.79 7.79 31.09
N LEU A 63 -3.04 6.99 30.05
CA LEU A 63 -3.45 7.52 28.74
C LEU A 63 -4.73 8.34 28.82
N LYS A 64 -5.73 7.83 29.55
CA LYS A 64 -7.00 8.55 29.78
C LYS A 64 -6.80 9.86 30.57
N ALA A 65 -5.88 9.88 31.53
CA ALA A 65 -5.53 11.10 32.25
C ALA A 65 -4.95 12.18 31.32
N HIS A 66 -4.38 11.80 30.20
CA HIS A 66 -3.92 12.71 29.15
C HIS A 66 -4.96 12.98 28.04
N GLY A 67 -6.24 12.60 28.27
CA GLY A 67 -7.33 12.88 27.35
C GLY A 67 -7.38 12.01 26.09
N VAL A 68 -6.70 10.86 26.09
CA VAL A 68 -6.70 9.91 24.97
C VAL A 68 -7.76 8.85 25.19
N ALA A 69 -8.60 8.58 24.19
CA ALA A 69 -9.49 7.43 24.25
C ALA A 69 -8.70 6.12 24.13
N VAL A 70 -9.05 5.10 24.92
CA VAL A 70 -8.27 3.88 25.04
C VAL A 70 -9.12 2.66 24.73
N GLY A 71 -8.81 1.95 23.62
CA GLY A 71 -9.30 0.62 23.35
C GLY A 71 -8.33 -0.45 23.81
N GLY A 72 -8.84 -1.53 24.37
CA GLY A 72 -8.04 -2.72 24.65
C GLY A 72 -8.15 -3.74 23.53
N TRP A 73 -7.03 -4.34 23.11
CA TRP A 73 -7.07 -5.44 22.15
C TRP A 73 -6.32 -6.67 22.62
N GLY A 74 -6.70 -7.82 22.10
CA GLY A 74 -5.99 -9.05 22.37
C GLY A 74 -6.11 -10.05 21.23
N TYR A 75 -5.04 -10.82 21.05
CA TYR A 75 -5.03 -11.93 20.13
C TYR A 75 -5.77 -13.12 20.74
N CYS A 76 -6.72 -13.66 20.00
CA CYS A 76 -7.55 -14.79 20.41
C CYS A 76 -7.21 -16.02 19.55
N TYR A 77 -7.02 -17.17 20.21
CA TYR A 77 -6.66 -18.43 19.54
C TYR A 77 -7.86 -19.37 19.38
N GLY A 78 -8.94 -19.14 20.11
CA GLY A 78 -10.09 -20.05 20.11
C GLY A 78 -9.84 -21.42 20.75
N ASN A 79 -8.71 -21.62 21.44
CA ASN A 79 -8.39 -22.85 22.15
C ASN A 79 -8.99 -22.90 23.56
N ASP A 80 -9.14 -21.73 24.17
CA ASP A 80 -9.84 -21.51 25.44
C ASP A 80 -10.78 -20.32 25.33
N PRO A 81 -11.90 -20.45 24.60
CA PRO A 81 -12.79 -19.31 24.35
C PRO A 81 -13.38 -18.69 25.62
N ALA A 82 -13.58 -19.49 26.68
CA ALA A 82 -14.07 -18.99 27.95
C ALA A 82 -13.03 -18.16 28.70
N GLY A 83 -11.76 -18.62 28.75
CA GLY A 83 -10.66 -17.86 29.34
C GLY A 83 -10.33 -16.60 28.55
N GLU A 84 -10.42 -16.65 27.20
CA GLU A 84 -10.25 -15.49 26.32
C GLU A 84 -11.37 -14.46 26.53
N ALA A 85 -12.63 -14.91 26.65
CA ALA A 85 -13.76 -14.06 26.94
C ALA A 85 -13.63 -13.38 28.31
N GLN A 86 -13.25 -14.15 29.34
CA GLN A 86 -12.98 -13.60 30.66
C GLN A 86 -11.88 -12.52 30.62
N ARG A 87 -10.81 -12.75 29.89
CA ARG A 87 -9.72 -11.79 29.77
C ARG A 87 -10.13 -10.52 29.02
N ALA A 88 -10.94 -10.64 27.98
CA ALA A 88 -11.51 -9.50 27.26
C ALA A 88 -12.44 -8.68 28.18
N LEU A 89 -13.28 -9.33 28.98
CA LEU A 89 -14.13 -8.66 29.97
C LEU A 89 -13.33 -7.92 31.02
N GLU A 90 -12.30 -8.53 31.57
CA GLU A 90 -11.42 -7.88 32.53
C GLU A 90 -10.67 -6.69 31.89
N THR A 91 -10.31 -6.78 30.61
CA THR A 91 -9.72 -5.67 29.86
C THR A 91 -10.67 -4.48 29.80
N ALA A 92 -11.93 -4.71 29.53
CA ALA A 92 -12.96 -3.66 29.51
C ALA A 92 -13.19 -3.06 30.89
N GLN A 93 -13.32 -3.90 31.90
CA GLN A 93 -13.72 -3.47 33.26
C GLN A 93 -12.55 -2.85 34.04
N TYR A 94 -11.40 -3.53 34.12
CA TYR A 94 -10.28 -3.07 34.97
C TYR A 94 -9.54 -1.86 34.39
N GLY A 95 -9.40 -1.81 33.06
CA GLY A 95 -8.83 -0.66 32.37
C GLY A 95 -9.82 0.42 32.02
N GLN A 96 -11.11 0.18 32.30
CA GLN A 96 -12.21 1.04 31.83
C GLN A 96 -12.03 1.39 30.34
N ALA A 97 -11.66 0.37 29.52
CA ALA A 97 -11.45 0.58 28.10
C ALA A 97 -12.73 1.11 27.44
N ASP A 98 -12.58 2.03 26.52
CA ASP A 98 -13.73 2.63 25.81
C ASP A 98 -14.33 1.67 24.80
N LEU A 99 -13.52 0.70 24.32
CA LEU A 99 -13.90 -0.36 23.39
C LEU A 99 -12.96 -1.55 23.49
N LEU A 100 -13.37 -2.68 22.92
CA LEU A 100 -12.54 -3.88 22.72
C LEU A 100 -12.33 -4.17 21.25
N VAL A 101 -11.13 -4.68 20.91
CA VAL A 101 -10.86 -5.31 19.61
C VAL A 101 -10.35 -6.73 19.83
N LEU A 102 -11.07 -7.70 19.28
CA LEU A 102 -10.68 -9.11 19.26
C LEU A 102 -9.87 -9.35 17.98
N ASP A 103 -8.58 -9.63 18.12
CA ASP A 103 -7.74 -9.99 17.00
C ASP A 103 -7.86 -11.49 16.76
N VAL A 104 -8.63 -11.86 15.74
CA VAL A 104 -9.08 -13.22 15.43
C VAL A 104 -8.68 -13.58 14.01
N GLU A 105 -7.83 -14.58 13.86
CA GLU A 105 -7.21 -14.89 12.57
C GLU A 105 -7.43 -16.35 12.15
N ALA A 106 -6.39 -16.96 11.59
CA ALA A 106 -6.45 -18.26 10.95
C ALA A 106 -6.92 -19.39 11.88
N GLU A 107 -6.71 -19.26 13.19
CA GLU A 107 -7.04 -20.26 14.21
C GLU A 107 -8.55 -20.49 14.33
N PHE A 108 -9.35 -19.49 13.95
CA PHE A 108 -10.80 -19.63 13.94
C PHE A 108 -11.36 -20.28 12.66
N LYS A 109 -10.53 -20.54 11.64
CA LYS A 109 -10.98 -21.21 10.42
C LYS A 109 -11.53 -22.59 10.73
N GLY A 110 -12.77 -22.84 10.30
CA GLY A 110 -13.46 -24.11 10.58
C GLY A 110 -13.89 -24.31 12.03
N ASN A 111 -13.76 -23.28 12.89
CA ASN A 111 -14.09 -23.35 14.32
C ASN A 111 -15.20 -22.35 14.74
N PRO A 112 -16.40 -22.44 14.17
CA PRO A 112 -17.51 -21.53 14.52
C PRO A 112 -17.96 -21.66 15.96
N ARG A 113 -17.78 -22.84 16.60
CA ARG A 113 -18.15 -23.05 17.99
C ARG A 113 -17.29 -22.21 18.94
N ALA A 114 -15.98 -22.15 18.72
CA ALA A 114 -15.09 -21.32 19.52
C ALA A 114 -15.41 -19.82 19.34
N ALA A 115 -15.67 -19.39 18.10
CA ALA A 115 -16.08 -18.01 17.83
C ALA A 115 -17.38 -17.62 18.56
N ASP A 116 -18.40 -18.48 18.53
CA ASP A 116 -19.67 -18.24 19.22
C ASP A 116 -19.50 -18.23 20.75
N ALA A 117 -18.73 -19.16 21.30
CA ALA A 117 -18.45 -19.22 22.73
C ALA A 117 -17.68 -17.97 23.22
N LEU A 118 -16.65 -17.53 22.49
CA LEU A 118 -15.90 -16.30 22.77
C LEU A 118 -16.85 -15.08 22.76
N CYS A 119 -17.55 -14.90 21.66
CA CYS A 119 -18.38 -13.71 21.48
C CYS A 119 -19.55 -13.64 22.47
N ARG A 120 -20.26 -14.76 22.72
CA ARG A 120 -21.32 -14.82 23.72
C ARG A 120 -20.79 -14.59 25.12
N GLY A 121 -19.69 -15.26 25.49
CA GLY A 121 -19.09 -15.07 26.80
C GLY A 121 -18.81 -13.61 27.14
N ILE A 122 -18.40 -12.82 26.15
CA ILE A 122 -18.20 -11.38 26.32
C ILE A 122 -19.54 -10.64 26.30
N ARG A 123 -20.36 -10.87 25.29
CA ARG A 123 -21.56 -10.06 25.03
C ARG A 123 -22.63 -10.22 26.14
N ASP A 124 -22.82 -11.45 26.63
CA ASP A 124 -23.80 -11.75 27.71
C ASP A 124 -23.38 -11.07 29.02
N ALA A 125 -22.09 -10.87 29.27
CA ALA A 125 -21.59 -10.25 30.49
C ALA A 125 -21.50 -8.72 30.44
N ILE A 126 -21.17 -8.14 29.25
CA ILE A 126 -20.94 -6.69 29.13
C ILE A 126 -22.17 -5.93 28.58
N GLY A 127 -23.12 -6.66 28.02
CA GLY A 127 -24.32 -6.08 27.43
C GLY A 127 -24.19 -5.72 25.94
N PRO A 128 -25.31 -5.37 25.28
CA PRO A 128 -25.37 -5.16 23.83
C PRO A 128 -24.70 -3.87 23.37
N ASP A 129 -24.61 -2.86 24.21
CA ASP A 129 -24.23 -1.50 23.84
C ASP A 129 -22.73 -1.25 23.91
N TYR A 130 -21.97 -2.10 24.60
CA TYR A 130 -20.53 -1.93 24.71
C TYR A 130 -19.85 -2.19 23.35
N PRO A 131 -18.98 -1.27 22.87
CA PRO A 131 -18.35 -1.41 21.54
C PRO A 131 -17.34 -2.56 21.53
N ILE A 132 -17.61 -3.59 20.73
CA ILE A 132 -16.72 -4.70 20.47
C ILE A 132 -16.48 -4.77 18.96
N TYR A 133 -15.24 -4.77 18.57
CA TYR A 133 -14.83 -4.96 17.19
C TYR A 133 -14.02 -6.25 17.06
N PHE A 134 -13.94 -6.79 15.85
CA PHE A 134 -12.98 -7.85 15.56
C PHE A 134 -12.03 -7.44 14.45
N SER A 135 -10.76 -7.77 14.59
CA SER A 135 -9.75 -7.60 13.56
C SER A 135 -9.48 -8.94 12.88
N SER A 136 -9.42 -8.96 11.57
CA SER A 136 -9.11 -10.15 10.78
C SER A 136 -8.65 -9.77 9.37
N CYS A 137 -8.55 -10.75 8.46
CA CYS A 137 -8.07 -10.56 7.10
C CYS A 137 -8.88 -9.52 6.31
N ALA A 138 -8.19 -8.76 5.44
CA ALA A 138 -8.81 -7.76 4.58
C ALA A 138 -9.73 -8.39 3.53
N ILE A 139 -9.30 -9.48 2.88
CA ILE A 139 -9.99 -10.09 1.74
C ILE A 139 -10.69 -11.38 2.17
N ALA A 140 -11.94 -11.25 2.59
CA ALA A 140 -12.70 -12.34 3.20
C ALA A 140 -12.96 -13.52 2.24
N ARG A 141 -13.10 -13.28 0.92
CA ARG A 141 -13.32 -14.32 -0.10
C ARG A 141 -12.24 -15.40 -0.14
N TYR A 142 -11.04 -15.11 0.34
CA TYR A 142 -9.95 -16.09 0.44
C TYR A 142 -9.98 -16.90 1.75
N HIS A 143 -10.89 -16.57 2.67
CA HIS A 143 -10.98 -17.15 4.00
C HIS A 143 -12.38 -17.72 4.30
N ARG A 144 -12.94 -18.47 3.37
CA ARG A 144 -14.33 -18.95 3.37
C ARG A 144 -14.73 -19.79 4.59
N THR A 145 -13.77 -20.41 5.26
CA THR A 145 -14.02 -21.23 6.47
C THR A 145 -13.95 -20.42 7.76
N PHE A 146 -13.57 -19.13 7.68
CA PHE A 146 -13.55 -18.24 8.82
C PHE A 146 -15.01 -17.84 9.18
N PRO A 147 -15.40 -17.86 10.46
CA PRO A 147 -16.79 -17.69 10.88
C PRO A 147 -17.21 -16.21 10.97
N PHE A 148 -17.07 -15.45 9.89
CA PHE A 148 -17.41 -14.02 9.80
C PHE A 148 -18.82 -13.70 10.31
N GLU A 149 -19.80 -14.57 9.98
CA GLU A 149 -21.20 -14.35 10.36
C GLU A 149 -21.38 -14.34 11.89
N ILE A 150 -20.59 -15.12 12.63
CA ILE A 150 -20.66 -15.12 14.09
C ILE A 150 -20.13 -13.80 14.64
N PHE A 151 -18.94 -13.37 14.17
CA PHE A 151 -18.38 -12.07 14.60
C PHE A 151 -19.29 -10.91 14.18
N ARG A 152 -19.87 -10.92 12.98
CA ARG A 152 -20.85 -9.93 12.53
C ARG A 152 -22.05 -9.79 13.47
N ARG A 153 -22.54 -10.91 13.99
CA ARG A 153 -23.72 -10.95 14.86
C ARG A 153 -23.47 -10.35 16.24
N HIS A 154 -22.27 -10.53 16.76
CA HIS A 154 -21.92 -10.17 18.14
C HIS A 154 -21.06 -8.90 18.25
N CYS A 155 -20.36 -8.51 17.20
CA CYS A 155 -19.50 -7.33 17.21
C CYS A 155 -20.21 -6.11 16.63
N THR A 156 -19.80 -4.94 17.07
CA THR A 156 -20.24 -3.64 16.57
C THR A 156 -19.80 -3.41 15.12
N GLY A 157 -18.61 -3.89 14.79
CA GLY A 157 -18.03 -3.77 13.45
C GLY A 157 -16.76 -4.60 13.31
N ALA A 158 -16.15 -4.46 12.14
CA ALA A 158 -14.92 -5.14 11.73
C ALA A 158 -13.77 -4.16 11.52
N VAL A 159 -12.56 -4.60 11.85
CA VAL A 159 -11.30 -3.88 11.61
C VAL A 159 -10.41 -4.74 10.69
N PRO A 160 -10.71 -4.79 9.37
CA PRO A 160 -9.93 -5.59 8.43
C PRO A 160 -8.49 -5.07 8.33
N GLN A 161 -7.52 -6.00 8.30
CA GLN A 161 -6.08 -5.72 8.21
C GLN A 161 -5.68 -5.45 6.74
N VAL A 162 -5.89 -4.22 6.29
CA VAL A 162 -5.60 -3.79 4.90
C VAL A 162 -4.15 -3.34 4.79
N TYR A 163 -3.23 -4.32 4.77
CA TYR A 163 -1.78 -4.07 4.71
C TYR A 163 -1.30 -4.07 3.25
N TRP A 164 -1.72 -3.06 2.48
CA TRP A 164 -1.44 -2.95 1.04
C TRP A 164 0.05 -2.96 0.71
N ASN A 165 0.89 -2.38 1.57
CA ASN A 165 2.34 -2.40 1.44
C ASN A 165 2.94 -3.80 1.51
N ALA A 166 2.39 -4.68 2.37
CA ALA A 166 2.82 -6.07 2.50
C ALA A 166 2.39 -6.91 1.29
N PHE A 167 1.19 -6.67 0.77
CA PHE A 167 0.67 -7.38 -0.40
C PHE A 167 1.09 -6.75 -1.73
N ARG A 168 1.69 -5.55 -1.72
CA ARG A 168 2.09 -4.78 -2.91
C ARG A 168 0.93 -4.51 -3.86
N TRP A 169 -0.23 -4.25 -3.31
CA TRP A 169 -1.43 -3.88 -4.06
C TRP A 169 -1.66 -2.36 -3.99
N PRO A 170 -2.29 -1.74 -5.00
CA PRO A 170 -2.75 -0.37 -4.87
C PRO A 170 -3.72 -0.20 -3.71
N VAL A 171 -3.67 0.95 -3.04
CA VAL A 171 -4.51 1.28 -1.88
C VAL A 171 -5.99 1.19 -2.22
N ASP A 172 -6.40 1.82 -3.32
CA ASP A 172 -7.78 1.86 -3.79
C ASP A 172 -8.33 0.47 -4.09
N GLN A 173 -7.53 -0.38 -4.74
CA GLN A 173 -7.90 -1.76 -5.05
C GLN A 173 -8.03 -2.61 -3.79
N SER A 174 -7.10 -2.45 -2.83
CA SER A 174 -7.13 -3.18 -1.56
C SER A 174 -8.42 -2.86 -0.78
N LEU A 175 -8.75 -1.57 -0.68
CA LEU A 175 -9.99 -1.13 -0.04
C LEU A 175 -11.24 -1.54 -0.83
N ALA A 176 -11.22 -1.44 -2.15
CA ALA A 176 -12.35 -1.87 -2.97
C ALA A 176 -12.72 -3.33 -2.71
N TRP A 177 -11.74 -4.23 -2.74
CA TRP A 177 -11.97 -5.65 -2.45
C TRP A 177 -12.39 -5.90 -1.01
N THR A 178 -11.83 -5.17 -0.05
CA THR A 178 -12.22 -5.28 1.36
C THR A 178 -13.69 -4.93 1.54
N TYR A 179 -14.12 -3.77 1.04
CA TYR A 179 -15.50 -3.32 1.20
C TYR A 179 -16.50 -4.19 0.43
N GLU A 180 -16.14 -4.65 -0.76
CA GLU A 180 -16.94 -5.60 -1.54
C GLU A 180 -17.18 -6.90 -0.76
N ASP A 181 -16.13 -7.48 -0.19
CA ASP A 181 -16.20 -8.72 0.57
C ASP A 181 -17.01 -8.58 1.86
N TYR A 182 -16.75 -7.51 2.62
CA TYR A 182 -17.45 -7.29 3.88
C TYR A 182 -18.93 -6.90 3.64
N ALA A 183 -19.24 -6.19 2.56
CA ALA A 183 -20.62 -5.96 2.14
C ALA A 183 -21.34 -7.26 1.78
N ALA A 184 -20.67 -8.17 1.06
CA ALA A 184 -21.21 -9.51 0.74
C ALA A 184 -21.47 -10.37 2.02
N LEU A 185 -20.72 -10.11 3.10
CA LEU A 185 -20.96 -10.71 4.42
C LEU A 185 -22.05 -10.00 5.22
N GLY A 186 -22.64 -8.91 4.70
CA GLY A 186 -23.74 -8.17 5.33
C GLY A 186 -23.32 -7.07 6.29
N PHE A 187 -22.06 -6.62 6.24
CA PHE A 187 -21.64 -5.42 6.98
C PHE A 187 -22.07 -4.15 6.24
N ALA A 188 -22.62 -3.19 6.96
CA ALA A 188 -22.80 -1.84 6.46
C ALA A 188 -21.42 -1.14 6.33
N PRO A 189 -21.25 -0.21 5.36
CA PRO A 189 -19.97 0.48 5.19
C PRO A 189 -19.40 1.11 6.47
N GLY A 190 -20.25 1.75 7.28
CA GLY A 190 -19.84 2.35 8.55
C GLY A 190 -19.42 1.36 9.65
N GLN A 191 -19.67 0.06 9.46
CA GLN A 191 -19.21 -1.00 10.35
C GLN A 191 -17.84 -1.56 9.95
N VAL A 192 -17.26 -1.11 8.83
CA VAL A 192 -15.96 -1.54 8.31
C VAL A 192 -14.96 -0.40 8.52
N LEU A 193 -14.04 -0.59 9.48
CA LEU A 193 -13.07 0.41 9.92
C LEU A 193 -11.65 -0.12 9.68
N PRO A 194 -11.10 0.03 8.48
CA PRO A 194 -9.89 -0.69 8.08
C PRO A 194 -8.65 -0.27 8.87
N ALA A 195 -7.75 -1.22 9.09
CA ALA A 195 -6.42 -1.00 9.67
C ALA A 195 -5.36 -1.00 8.57
N GLY A 196 -4.60 0.08 8.43
CA GLY A 196 -3.49 0.24 7.50
C GLY A 196 -2.15 -0.15 8.11
N GLY A 197 -1.28 -0.82 7.34
CA GLY A 197 0.05 -1.20 7.80
C GLY A 197 1.08 -0.09 7.58
N LEU A 198 1.61 0.51 8.66
CA LEU A 198 2.64 1.55 8.60
C LEU A 198 3.97 1.04 9.18
N TYR A 199 4.45 -0.07 8.64
CA TYR A 199 5.66 -0.74 9.11
C TYR A 199 6.55 -1.18 7.95
N ARG A 200 7.80 -1.47 8.27
CA ARG A 200 8.71 -2.21 7.39
C ARG A 200 9.20 -3.45 8.13
N GLU A 201 9.24 -4.58 7.45
CA GLU A 201 9.73 -5.83 8.00
C GLU A 201 10.21 -6.76 6.87
N GLY A 202 11.44 -7.25 6.96
CA GLY A 202 12.01 -8.09 5.91
C GLY A 202 11.98 -7.42 4.54
N ILE A 203 11.17 -7.95 3.62
CA ILE A 203 10.98 -7.40 2.26
C ILE A 203 9.85 -6.37 2.17
N VAL A 204 9.10 -6.15 3.25
CA VAL A 204 8.03 -5.15 3.32
C VAL A 204 8.63 -3.79 3.61
N SER A 205 8.37 -2.81 2.75
CA SER A 205 8.77 -1.42 2.93
C SER A 205 7.66 -0.60 3.55
N TYR A 206 7.98 0.54 4.15
CA TYR A 206 6.96 1.54 4.50
C TYR A 206 6.14 1.89 3.25
N PRO A 207 4.84 2.17 3.40
CA PRO A 207 4.07 2.80 2.34
C PRO A 207 4.60 4.22 2.07
N TYR A 208 4.27 4.78 0.91
CA TYR A 208 4.53 6.20 0.66
C TYR A 208 3.56 7.08 1.47
N PRO A 209 3.98 8.27 1.91
CA PRO A 209 3.11 9.21 2.66
C PRO A 209 1.78 9.50 1.96
N ASP A 210 1.80 9.62 0.61
CA ASP A 210 0.58 9.83 -0.18
C ASP A 210 -0.38 8.64 -0.11
N GLU A 211 0.12 7.42 -0.01
CA GLU A 211 -0.71 6.22 0.14
C GLU A 211 -1.42 6.19 1.49
N VAL A 212 -0.81 6.72 2.55
CA VAL A 212 -1.45 6.83 3.88
C VAL A 212 -2.62 7.81 3.83
N ARG A 213 -2.45 8.96 3.17
CA ARG A 213 -3.53 9.92 2.94
C ARG A 213 -4.64 9.34 2.07
N GLU A 214 -4.25 8.69 0.98
CA GLU A 214 -5.20 8.02 0.08
C GLU A 214 -5.98 6.92 0.79
N PHE A 215 -5.34 6.14 1.67
CA PHE A 215 -6.01 5.11 2.47
C PHE A 215 -7.14 5.70 3.32
N ALA A 216 -6.87 6.76 4.07
CA ALA A 216 -7.88 7.41 4.90
C ALA A 216 -9.02 8.00 4.05
N ARG A 217 -8.67 8.71 2.97
CA ARG A 217 -9.63 9.31 2.02
C ARG A 217 -10.51 8.24 1.38
N GLN A 218 -9.92 7.16 0.87
CA GLN A 218 -10.65 6.08 0.19
C GLN A 218 -11.53 5.28 1.15
N ALA A 219 -11.10 5.06 2.39
CA ALA A 219 -11.94 4.44 3.42
C ALA A 219 -13.19 5.29 3.69
N ARG A 220 -13.02 6.61 3.83
CA ARG A 220 -14.12 7.54 4.01
C ARG A 220 -15.09 7.54 2.83
N VAL A 221 -14.59 7.67 1.60
CA VAL A 221 -15.43 7.66 0.37
C VAL A 221 -16.29 6.40 0.31
N ARG A 222 -15.79 5.29 0.87
CA ARG A 222 -16.53 4.02 0.98
C ARG A 222 -17.45 3.94 2.18
N GLY A 223 -17.59 5.02 2.95
CA GLY A 223 -18.51 5.12 4.07
C GLY A 223 -17.94 4.70 5.43
N SER A 224 -16.62 4.55 5.56
CA SER A 224 -16.01 4.37 6.88
C SER A 224 -16.11 5.65 7.71
N HIS A 225 -16.33 5.48 8.99
CA HIS A 225 -16.29 6.59 9.95
C HIS A 225 -14.92 6.74 10.63
N GLY A 226 -14.04 5.77 10.45
CA GLY A 226 -12.71 5.76 11.04
C GLY A 226 -11.75 4.82 10.35
N VAL A 227 -10.47 5.03 10.62
CA VAL A 227 -9.38 4.16 10.21
C VAL A 227 -8.42 3.96 11.37
N SER A 228 -7.63 2.90 11.32
CA SER A 228 -6.57 2.69 12.30
C SER A 228 -5.25 2.34 11.62
N PHE A 229 -4.13 2.53 12.35
CA PHE A 229 -2.79 2.36 11.81
C PHE A 229 -1.95 1.41 12.69
N TRP A 230 -1.50 0.35 12.09
CA TRP A 230 -0.60 -0.63 12.68
C TRP A 230 0.84 -0.30 12.32
N SER A 231 1.75 0.02 13.26
CA SER A 231 1.56 0.28 14.69
C SER A 231 2.52 1.36 15.16
N HIS A 232 2.27 1.97 16.32
CA HIS A 232 3.02 3.08 16.91
C HIS A 232 4.52 2.82 16.91
N GLU A 233 4.96 1.69 17.45
CA GLU A 233 6.37 1.32 17.62
C GLU A 233 7.11 1.04 16.30
N HIS A 234 6.39 0.88 15.21
CA HIS A 234 6.95 0.60 13.89
C HIS A 234 6.95 1.83 12.97
N MET A 235 6.17 2.86 13.29
CA MET A 235 6.10 4.07 12.47
C MET A 235 7.37 4.89 12.55
N SER A 236 7.88 5.31 11.39
CA SER A 236 8.89 6.37 11.28
C SER A 236 8.27 7.74 11.50
N GLU A 237 9.09 8.77 11.71
CA GLU A 237 8.60 10.15 11.82
C GLU A 237 7.85 10.59 10.55
N GLU A 238 8.30 10.15 9.37
CA GLU A 238 7.61 10.40 8.10
C GLU A 238 6.20 9.79 8.08
N MET A 239 6.03 8.57 8.63
CA MET A 239 4.71 7.93 8.76
C MET A 239 3.81 8.69 9.74
N TRP A 240 4.36 9.18 10.85
CA TRP A 240 3.60 10.02 11.78
C TRP A 240 3.12 11.32 11.13
N GLN A 241 3.95 11.96 10.30
CA GLN A 241 3.56 13.15 9.52
C GLN A 241 2.48 12.80 8.48
N ALA A 242 2.58 11.62 7.85
CA ALA A 242 1.55 11.15 6.93
C ALA A 242 0.21 10.91 7.65
N VAL A 243 0.22 10.29 8.84
CA VAL A 243 -0.98 10.13 9.67
C VAL A 243 -1.55 11.48 10.10
N ALA A 244 -0.71 12.43 10.47
CA ALA A 244 -1.16 13.77 10.85
C ALA A 244 -1.90 14.48 9.71
N SER A 245 -1.40 14.34 8.49
CA SER A 245 -1.99 14.94 7.28
C SER A 245 -3.16 14.15 6.66
N ALA A 246 -3.39 12.91 7.12
CA ALA A 246 -4.52 12.12 6.68
C ALA A 246 -5.82 12.58 7.36
N THR A 247 -6.87 12.84 6.59
CA THR A 247 -8.17 13.27 7.09
C THR A 247 -9.21 12.17 6.93
N ILE A 248 -10.07 12.00 7.92
CA ILE A 248 -11.23 11.10 7.89
C ILE A 248 -12.53 11.85 8.24
N GLY A 249 -12.42 13.12 8.63
CA GLY A 249 -13.55 14.03 8.92
C GLY A 249 -14.29 14.48 7.67
N GLU A 250 -15.23 15.42 7.81
CA GLU A 250 -15.88 16.06 6.66
C GLU A 250 -14.78 16.70 5.79
N GLU A 251 -14.84 16.49 4.48
CA GLU A 251 -13.97 17.25 3.58
C GLU A 251 -14.29 18.73 3.84
N GLU A 252 -13.26 19.55 4.07
CA GLU A 252 -13.42 20.94 3.67
C GLU A 252 -13.84 20.88 2.21
N GLU A 253 -15.07 21.31 1.92
CA GLU A 253 -15.52 21.41 0.53
C GLU A 253 -14.43 22.16 -0.21
N MET A 254 -13.84 21.50 -1.19
CA MET A 254 -12.79 22.10 -2.02
C MET A 254 -13.37 23.43 -2.51
N SER A 255 -12.71 24.51 -2.17
CA SER A 255 -13.19 25.84 -2.54
C SER A 255 -13.38 25.87 -4.07
N SER A 256 -14.33 26.65 -4.53
CA SER A 256 -14.57 26.83 -5.97
C SER A 256 -13.27 27.15 -6.73
N ALA A 257 -12.35 27.88 -6.12
CA ALA A 257 -11.05 28.22 -6.69
C ALA A 257 -10.13 26.99 -6.83
N GLU A 258 -10.08 26.09 -5.84
CA GLU A 258 -9.30 24.85 -5.91
C GLU A 258 -9.89 23.88 -6.93
N PHE A 259 -11.21 23.79 -7.01
CA PHE A 259 -11.91 23.01 -8.03
C PHE A 259 -11.61 23.50 -9.44
N ASP A 260 -11.64 24.83 -9.65
CA ASP A 260 -11.31 25.45 -10.93
C ASP A 260 -9.84 25.23 -11.31
N GLN A 261 -8.92 25.30 -10.34
CA GLN A 261 -7.50 25.03 -10.55
C GLN A 261 -7.25 23.55 -10.89
N LEU A 262 -7.96 22.63 -10.25
CA LEU A 262 -7.88 21.20 -10.56
C LEU A 262 -8.41 20.92 -11.96
N ASN A 263 -9.56 21.48 -12.32
CA ASN A 263 -10.14 21.35 -13.65
C ASN A 263 -9.24 21.92 -14.74
N ALA A 264 -8.59 23.07 -14.49
CA ALA A 264 -7.61 23.63 -15.40
C ALA A 264 -6.41 22.71 -15.59
N SER A 265 -5.92 22.11 -14.51
CA SER A 265 -4.80 21.14 -14.55
C SER A 265 -5.17 19.86 -15.30
N VAL A 266 -6.36 19.32 -15.07
CA VAL A 266 -6.89 18.15 -15.80
C VAL A 266 -7.03 18.46 -17.29
N SER A 267 -7.55 19.62 -17.63
CA SER A 267 -7.69 20.06 -19.03
C SER A 267 -6.33 20.22 -19.73
N GLN A 268 -5.33 20.75 -19.03
CA GLN A 268 -3.96 20.85 -19.54
C GLN A 268 -3.33 19.46 -19.77
N LEU A 269 -3.53 18.52 -18.83
CA LEU A 269 -3.04 17.14 -18.99
C LEU A 269 -3.73 16.43 -20.15
N ALA A 270 -5.03 16.59 -20.29
CA ALA A 270 -5.79 16.04 -21.42
C ALA A 270 -5.29 16.57 -22.76
N GLY A 271 -4.99 17.89 -22.85
CA GLY A 271 -4.39 18.49 -24.01
C GLY A 271 -3.00 17.91 -24.35
N ARG A 272 -2.16 17.70 -23.33
CA ARG A 272 -0.84 17.06 -23.52
C ARG A 272 -0.94 15.62 -23.98
N VAL A 273 -1.87 14.86 -23.43
CA VAL A 273 -2.13 13.46 -23.86
C VAL A 273 -2.57 13.45 -25.33
N GLY A 274 -3.51 14.28 -25.71
CA GLY A 274 -3.96 14.38 -27.10
C GLY A 274 -2.83 14.76 -28.08
N HIS A 275 -1.91 15.64 -27.66
CA HIS A 275 -0.74 16.00 -28.48
C HIS A 275 0.20 14.80 -28.66
N LEU A 276 0.50 14.07 -27.57
CA LEU A 276 1.33 12.85 -27.63
C LEU A 276 0.70 11.74 -28.48
N GLU A 277 -0.59 11.56 -28.39
CA GLU A 277 -1.32 10.60 -29.23
C GLU A 277 -1.24 10.97 -30.73
N ALA A 278 -1.34 12.25 -31.05
CA ALA A 278 -1.16 12.74 -32.41
C ALA A 278 0.28 12.51 -32.92
N GLU A 279 1.29 12.80 -32.08
CA GLU A 279 2.71 12.52 -32.43
C GLU A 279 2.96 11.03 -32.65
N VAL A 280 2.46 10.16 -31.76
CA VAL A 280 2.57 8.69 -31.93
C VAL A 280 1.88 8.22 -33.22
N THR A 281 0.73 8.79 -33.53
CA THR A 281 0.01 8.47 -34.77
C THR A 281 0.80 8.90 -36.01
N ALA A 282 1.40 10.09 -35.96
CA ALA A 282 2.24 10.61 -37.06
C ALA A 282 3.51 9.73 -37.24
N ILE A 283 4.15 9.29 -36.16
CA ILE A 283 5.30 8.38 -36.22
C ILE A 283 4.89 7.03 -36.83
N ARG A 284 3.74 6.50 -36.47
CA ARG A 284 3.21 5.24 -37.01
C ARG A 284 2.80 5.33 -38.48
N ALA A 285 2.36 6.50 -38.93
CA ALA A 285 1.97 6.76 -40.33
C ALA A 285 3.19 6.98 -41.24
N THR A 286 4.38 7.23 -40.66
CA THR A 286 5.59 7.34 -41.45
C THR A 286 5.96 5.98 -42.02
N PRO A 287 5.98 5.78 -43.36
CA PRO A 287 6.30 4.48 -43.93
C PRO A 287 7.72 4.08 -43.51
N PRO A 288 7.96 2.79 -43.24
CA PRO A 288 9.29 2.31 -42.91
C PRO A 288 10.23 2.69 -44.06
N ILE A 289 11.37 3.27 -43.71
CA ILE A 289 12.44 3.56 -44.70
C ILE A 289 12.91 2.22 -45.24
N THR A 290 12.32 1.78 -46.32
CA THR A 290 12.73 0.57 -47.06
C THR A 290 13.93 0.98 -47.93
N THR A 291 15.10 1.05 -47.33
CA THR A 291 16.34 1.08 -48.14
C THR A 291 16.60 -0.33 -48.59
N ALA A 292 16.45 -0.58 -49.89
CA ALA A 292 16.94 -1.82 -50.50
C ALA A 292 18.46 -1.98 -50.08
N PRO A 293 18.88 -3.20 -49.72
CA PRO A 293 20.25 -3.42 -49.31
C PRO A 293 21.20 -3.01 -50.45
N ARG A 294 22.08 -2.04 -50.18
CA ARG A 294 23.12 -1.67 -51.15
C ARG A 294 24.09 -2.84 -51.23
N THR A 295 24.39 -3.31 -52.44
CA THR A 295 25.35 -4.37 -52.66
C THR A 295 26.55 -3.83 -53.47
N TYR A 296 27.70 -4.46 -53.29
CA TYR A 296 28.94 -4.17 -54.05
C TYR A 296 29.50 -5.51 -54.56
N THR A 297 29.93 -5.56 -55.83
CA THR A 297 30.64 -6.71 -56.36
C THR A 297 32.13 -6.45 -56.30
N VAL A 298 32.84 -7.31 -55.60
CA VAL A 298 34.32 -7.23 -55.41
C VAL A 298 35.03 -7.22 -56.75
N GLN A 299 35.93 -6.27 -56.96
CA GLN A 299 36.77 -6.12 -58.12
C GLN A 299 38.19 -6.69 -57.90
N PRO A 300 38.97 -6.96 -58.97
CA PRO A 300 40.43 -7.25 -58.80
C PRO A 300 41.12 -6.16 -57.97
N ASP A 301 42.02 -6.56 -57.05
CA ASP A 301 42.82 -5.72 -56.18
C ASP A 301 42.00 -5.04 -55.02
N ASP A 302 40.70 -5.34 -54.86
CA ASP A 302 39.95 -4.86 -53.73
C ASP A 302 40.43 -5.48 -52.42
N THR A 303 40.33 -4.68 -51.35
CA THR A 303 40.47 -5.13 -49.96
C THR A 303 39.19 -4.78 -49.20
N ILE A 304 38.85 -5.58 -48.17
CA ILE A 304 37.63 -5.32 -47.38
C ILE A 304 37.68 -3.94 -46.69
N SER A 305 38.86 -3.49 -46.26
CA SER A 305 39.10 -2.16 -45.70
C SER A 305 38.98 -1.04 -46.73
N GLY A 306 39.40 -1.26 -47.98
CA GLY A 306 39.25 -0.32 -49.08
C GLY A 306 37.79 -0.15 -49.47
N ILE A 307 37.05 -1.26 -49.56
CA ILE A 307 35.61 -1.25 -49.83
C ILE A 307 34.86 -0.53 -48.66
N ALA A 308 35.16 -0.85 -47.40
CA ALA A 308 34.54 -0.19 -46.26
C ALA A 308 34.77 1.33 -46.26
N ALA A 309 35.97 1.77 -46.56
CA ALA A 309 36.32 3.20 -46.68
C ALA A 309 35.58 3.90 -47.83
N SER A 310 35.46 3.25 -49.00
CA SER A 310 34.76 3.84 -50.16
C SER A 310 33.26 4.04 -49.93
N PHE A 311 32.68 3.26 -49.01
CA PHE A 311 31.25 3.41 -48.58
C PHE A 311 31.07 4.20 -47.30
N GLY A 312 32.14 4.82 -46.75
CA GLY A 312 32.07 5.68 -45.57
C GLY A 312 31.74 4.93 -44.28
N LEU A 313 32.18 3.68 -44.16
CA LEU A 313 32.03 2.89 -42.94
C LEU A 313 33.20 3.17 -41.99
N ASP A 314 32.93 3.23 -40.67
CA ASP A 314 33.95 3.51 -39.63
C ASP A 314 34.94 2.35 -39.40
N GLY A 315 35.02 1.39 -40.32
CA GLY A 315 35.93 0.25 -40.31
C GLY A 315 35.38 -0.94 -41.10
N TRP A 316 36.26 -1.90 -41.37
CA TRP A 316 35.95 -3.08 -42.17
C TRP A 316 35.18 -4.15 -41.39
N GLN A 317 35.22 -4.13 -40.03
CA GLN A 317 34.68 -5.18 -39.15
C GLN A 317 33.21 -5.39 -39.42
N ARG A 318 32.43 -4.31 -39.45
CA ARG A 318 30.97 -4.36 -39.68
C ARG A 318 30.63 -4.84 -41.09
N LEU A 319 31.43 -4.49 -42.10
CA LEU A 319 31.27 -5.01 -43.45
C LEU A 319 31.51 -6.52 -43.48
N TYR A 320 32.55 -6.99 -42.77
CA TYR A 320 32.86 -8.41 -42.63
C TYR A 320 31.75 -9.17 -41.90
N GLU A 321 31.30 -8.69 -40.73
CA GLU A 321 30.26 -9.35 -39.93
C GLU A 321 28.98 -9.62 -40.75
N VAL A 322 28.51 -8.62 -41.50
CA VAL A 322 27.29 -8.76 -42.32
C VAL A 322 27.52 -9.74 -43.49
N ASN A 323 28.76 -9.93 -43.93
CA ASN A 323 29.13 -10.75 -45.09
C ASN A 323 29.94 -12.00 -44.74
N ALA A 324 30.05 -12.37 -43.47
CA ALA A 324 30.86 -13.50 -43.00
C ALA A 324 30.51 -14.82 -43.70
N GLY A 325 29.24 -15.01 -44.04
CA GLY A 325 28.76 -16.18 -44.79
C GLY A 325 29.23 -16.27 -46.22
N VAL A 326 29.57 -15.13 -46.83
CA VAL A 326 30.10 -15.04 -48.22
C VAL A 326 31.64 -15.01 -48.25
N ILE A 327 32.25 -14.33 -47.28
CA ILE A 327 33.71 -14.14 -47.18
C ILE A 327 34.39 -15.39 -46.57
N GLY A 328 33.75 -16.03 -45.61
CA GLY A 328 34.34 -17.13 -44.84
C GLY A 328 35.09 -16.64 -43.59
N GLY A 329 35.92 -17.51 -42.99
CA GLY A 329 36.57 -17.26 -41.70
C GLY A 329 37.77 -16.30 -41.71
N ASP A 330 38.24 -15.84 -42.85
CA ASP A 330 39.37 -14.91 -42.97
C ASP A 330 38.96 -13.64 -43.73
N PRO A 331 38.85 -12.47 -43.04
CA PRO A 331 38.45 -11.21 -43.65
C PRO A 331 39.38 -10.69 -44.75
N ASN A 332 40.63 -11.19 -44.82
CA ASN A 332 41.57 -10.80 -45.84
C ASN A 332 41.44 -11.59 -47.16
N ARG A 333 40.55 -12.59 -47.19
CA ARG A 333 40.34 -13.46 -48.34
C ARG A 333 39.02 -13.18 -49.05
N ILE A 334 38.97 -12.02 -49.72
CA ILE A 334 37.86 -11.69 -50.62
C ILE A 334 38.30 -11.93 -52.07
N TYR A 335 37.36 -12.31 -52.93
CA TYR A 335 37.66 -12.68 -54.34
C TYR A 335 36.81 -11.85 -55.30
N PRO A 336 37.37 -11.42 -56.43
CA PRO A 336 36.57 -10.77 -57.49
C PRO A 336 35.33 -11.56 -57.84
N GLY A 337 34.20 -10.84 -57.99
CA GLY A 337 32.89 -11.43 -58.28
C GLY A 337 32.06 -11.76 -57.04
N GLN A 338 32.61 -11.76 -55.82
CA GLN A 338 31.76 -11.86 -54.60
C GLN A 338 30.90 -10.64 -54.46
N VAL A 339 29.59 -10.85 -54.12
CA VAL A 339 28.64 -9.78 -53.90
C VAL A 339 28.49 -9.55 -52.36
N LEU A 340 28.93 -8.39 -51.91
CA LEU A 340 28.88 -7.99 -50.50
C LEU A 340 27.71 -7.04 -50.24
N VAL A 341 26.98 -7.27 -49.14
CA VAL A 341 25.95 -6.35 -48.63
C VAL A 341 26.66 -5.21 -47.89
N ILE A 342 26.39 -3.98 -48.29
CA ILE A 342 26.96 -2.79 -47.65
C ILE A 342 26.04 -2.35 -46.51
N PRO A 343 26.48 -2.44 -45.25
CA PRO A 343 25.67 -1.96 -44.14
C PRO A 343 25.52 -0.44 -44.18
N LEU A 344 24.40 0.07 -43.73
CA LEU A 344 24.19 1.52 -43.62
C LEU A 344 25.22 2.13 -42.63
N PRO A 345 25.76 3.30 -42.94
CA PRO A 345 26.65 3.99 -42.00
C PRO A 345 25.90 4.28 -40.69
N CYS A 346 26.53 4.08 -39.54
CA CYS A 346 25.97 4.39 -38.23
C CYS A 346 25.88 5.92 -38.01
N ASN A 347 25.03 6.60 -38.74
CA ASN A 347 24.63 7.95 -38.40
C ASN A 347 23.31 7.88 -37.57
N VAL A 348 23.35 7.20 -36.44
CA VAL A 348 22.39 7.46 -35.37
C VAL A 348 22.89 8.73 -34.67
N ARG A 349 22.43 9.89 -35.14
CA ARG A 349 22.41 11.07 -34.29
C ARG A 349 21.48 10.69 -33.12
N THR A 350 22.06 10.24 -32.03
CA THR A 350 21.43 10.26 -30.74
C THR A 350 21.02 11.69 -30.48
N LEU A 351 19.71 12.00 -30.63
CA LEU A 351 19.15 13.22 -30.09
C LEU A 351 19.50 13.25 -28.59
N PRO A 352 20.16 14.28 -28.09
CA PRO A 352 20.42 14.38 -26.67
C PRO A 352 19.07 14.42 -25.97
N LEU A 353 18.80 13.43 -25.11
CA LEU A 353 17.77 13.53 -24.08
C LEU A 353 18.19 14.69 -23.16
N THR A 354 17.72 15.88 -23.47
CA THR A 354 17.78 17.01 -22.55
C THR A 354 16.87 16.72 -21.38
N PHE A 355 17.44 16.13 -20.33
CA PHE A 355 16.84 16.14 -19.02
C PHE A 355 16.68 17.60 -18.59
N VAL A 356 15.46 18.11 -18.68
CA VAL A 356 15.08 19.36 -18.03
C VAL A 356 15.13 19.12 -16.52
N ARG A 357 16.28 19.43 -15.90
CA ARG A 357 16.39 19.56 -14.46
C ARG A 357 15.47 20.70 -14.01
N ALA A 358 14.35 20.37 -13.40
CA ALA A 358 13.56 21.33 -12.66
C ALA A 358 14.46 21.95 -11.58
N ARG A 359 14.82 23.22 -11.76
CA ARG A 359 15.46 24.03 -10.71
C ARG A 359 14.47 24.22 -9.57
N ARG A 360 14.70 23.57 -8.44
CA ARG A 360 14.11 23.98 -7.16
C ARG A 360 14.55 25.41 -6.88
N ARG A 361 13.64 26.35 -6.92
CA ARG A 361 13.84 27.68 -6.29
C ARG A 361 13.71 27.46 -4.77
N ARG A 362 14.80 27.74 -4.06
CA ARG A 362 14.78 28.04 -2.63
C ARG A 362 14.26 29.47 -2.48
N THR A 363 13.20 29.65 -1.76
CA THR A 363 12.94 30.80 -0.88
C THR A 363 12.16 30.27 0.32
#